data_a0ca13acec560ec31a606c1d574e21ae
#
_entry.id   a0ca13acec560ec31a606c1d574e21ae
#
_cell.length_a   1.000
_cell.length_b   1.000
_cell.length_c   1.000
_cell.angle_alpha   90.00
_cell.angle_beta   90.00
_cell.angle_gamma   90.00
#
_symmetry.space_group_name_H-M   'P 1'
#
loop_
_entity.id
_entity.type
_entity.pdbx_description
1 polymer ?
#
loop_
_entity_poly.entity_id
_entity_poly.type
_entity_poly.pdbx_seq_one_letter_code
_entity_poly.pdbx_strand_id
1 'polypeptide(L)' 'MIISDGAHVLVEIAASAGPKIQERLEHKRDLYAGATGIVPARVVLATASIHSQRARALREAGFEVIEPEEESQE' A
#
# COMPACT_ATOMS: atom_id res chain seq x y z
N MET A 1 -6.91 -9.05 -2.14
CA MET A 1 -5.98 -9.38 -3.26
C MET A 1 -6.70 -9.24 -4.58
N ILE A 2 -6.09 -8.56 -5.51
CA ILE A 2 -6.64 -8.36 -6.84
C ILE A 2 -5.69 -8.98 -7.86
N ILE A 3 -6.23 -9.76 -8.77
CA ILE A 3 -5.45 -10.38 -9.83
C ILE A 3 -6.05 -9.94 -11.16
N SER A 4 -5.22 -9.34 -12.03
CA SER A 4 -5.65 -8.85 -13.32
C SER A 4 -4.57 -9.18 -14.35
N ASP A 5 -4.94 -9.85 -15.42
CA ASP A 5 -4.01 -10.24 -16.49
C ASP A 5 -2.80 -11.01 -15.95
N GLY A 6 -3.03 -11.84 -14.93
CA GLY A 6 -1.95 -12.61 -14.32
C GLY A 6 -1.09 -11.82 -13.34
N ALA A 7 -1.33 -10.53 -13.17
CA ALA A 7 -0.58 -9.71 -12.22
C ALA A 7 -1.30 -9.70 -10.87
N HIS A 8 -0.53 -9.82 -9.81
CA HIS A 8 -1.07 -9.80 -8.45
C HIS A 8 -0.88 -8.43 -7.84
N VAL A 9 -1.94 -7.86 -7.29
CA VAL A 9 -1.90 -6.56 -6.62
C VAL A 9 -2.32 -6.78 -5.17
N LEU A 10 -1.43 -6.44 -4.25
CA LEU A 10 -1.70 -6.55 -2.83
C LEU A 10 -2.27 -5.23 -2.34
N VAL A 11 -3.46 -5.25 -1.76
CA VAL A 11 -4.12 -4.04 -1.28
C VAL A 11 -4.29 -4.14 0.23
N GLU A 12 -3.82 -3.13 0.93
CA GLU A 12 -4.00 -2.99 2.37
C GLU A 12 -4.92 -1.80 2.61
N ILE A 13 -5.93 -1.99 3.44
CA ILE A 13 -6.88 -0.93 3.79
C ILE A 13 -6.69 -0.61 5.27
N ALA A 14 -6.46 0.65 5.59
CA ALA A 14 -6.25 1.07 6.97
C ALA A 14 -6.93 2.42 7.20
N ALA A 15 -7.59 2.57 8.34
CA ALA A 15 -8.23 3.85 8.68
C ALA A 15 -7.18 4.94 8.81
N SER A 16 -6.04 4.62 9.41
CA SER A 16 -4.93 5.55 9.49
C SER A 16 -3.62 4.78 9.32
N ALA A 17 -2.61 5.46 8.80
CA ALA A 17 -1.31 4.86 8.56
C ALA A 17 -0.29 5.46 9.51
N GLY A 18 0.16 4.67 10.46
CA GLY A 18 1.11 5.10 11.49
C GLY A 18 2.55 4.96 11.06
N PRO A 19 3.48 5.21 12.00
CA PRO A 19 4.92 5.24 11.66
C PRO A 19 5.46 3.91 11.17
N LYS A 20 4.81 2.80 11.48
CA LYS A 20 5.31 1.48 11.08
C LYS A 20 4.59 0.92 9.86
N ILE A 21 3.86 1.76 9.15
CA ILE A 21 3.07 1.26 8.02
C ILE A 21 3.96 0.67 6.92
N GLN A 22 5.14 1.25 6.67
CA GLN A 22 6.02 0.74 5.64
C GLN A 22 6.51 -0.67 5.99
N GLU A 23 6.92 -0.87 7.25
CA GLU A 23 7.35 -2.20 7.70
C GLU A 23 6.21 -3.20 7.56
N ARG A 24 5.00 -2.77 7.87
CA ARG A 24 3.83 -3.64 7.77
C ARG A 24 3.56 -4.04 6.34
N LEU A 25 3.67 -3.10 5.40
CA LEU A 25 3.46 -3.41 3.99
C LEU A 25 4.55 -4.34 3.45
N GLU A 26 5.81 -4.09 3.85
CA GLU A 26 6.91 -4.97 3.45
C GLU A 26 6.71 -6.37 4.00
N HIS A 27 6.28 -6.48 5.25
CA HIS A 27 6.04 -7.77 5.85
C HIS A 27 4.92 -8.53 5.13
N LYS A 28 3.83 -7.85 4.80
CA LYS A 28 2.73 -8.48 4.08
C LYS A 28 3.14 -8.92 2.68
N ARG A 29 3.93 -8.09 1.99
CA ARG A 29 4.45 -8.46 0.69
C ARG A 29 5.32 -9.72 0.79
N ASP A 30 6.19 -9.77 1.79
CA ASP A 30 7.10 -10.90 1.97
C ASP A 30 6.34 -12.16 2.34
N LEU A 31 5.32 -12.04 3.21
CA LEU A 31 4.49 -13.19 3.56
C LEU A 31 3.76 -13.73 2.35
N TYR A 32 3.22 -12.84 1.51
CA TYR A 32 2.51 -13.28 0.32
C TYR A 32 3.46 -13.99 -0.64
N ALA A 33 4.64 -13.41 -0.87
CA ALA A 33 5.62 -14.01 -1.77
C ALA A 33 6.10 -15.35 -1.23
N GLY A 34 6.28 -15.48 0.09
CA GLY A 34 6.70 -16.73 0.68
C GLY A 34 5.64 -17.81 0.61
N ALA A 35 4.37 -17.42 0.77
CA ALA A 35 3.27 -18.39 0.77
C ALA A 35 2.90 -18.84 -0.64
N THR A 36 3.03 -17.97 -1.64
CA THR A 36 2.53 -18.27 -2.99
C THR A 36 3.65 -18.45 -4.01
N GLY A 37 4.87 -18.03 -3.70
CA GLY A 37 5.96 -18.00 -4.68
C GLY A 37 5.83 -16.87 -5.68
N ILE A 38 4.91 -15.94 -5.47
CA ILE A 38 4.64 -14.86 -6.40
C ILE A 38 4.88 -13.53 -5.71
N VAL A 39 5.72 -12.69 -6.32
CA VAL A 39 5.95 -11.33 -5.82
C VAL A 39 4.86 -10.44 -6.42
N PRO A 40 4.09 -9.71 -5.58
CA PRO A 40 3.04 -8.84 -6.12
C PRO A 40 3.65 -7.80 -7.06
N ALA A 41 2.96 -7.55 -8.17
CA ALA A 41 3.40 -6.52 -9.11
C ALA A 41 3.24 -5.14 -8.52
N ARG A 42 2.24 -4.96 -7.64
CA ARG A 42 1.98 -3.68 -6.99
C ARG A 42 1.55 -3.94 -5.55
N VAL A 43 1.93 -3.03 -4.67
CA VAL A 43 1.45 -3.02 -3.29
C VAL A 43 0.82 -1.67 -3.04
N VAL A 44 -0.46 -1.66 -2.71
CA VAL A 44 -1.27 -0.46 -2.61
C VAL A 44 -1.78 -0.30 -1.19
N LEU A 45 -1.59 0.86 -0.61
CA LEU A 45 -2.19 1.23 0.67
C LEU A 45 -3.33 2.20 0.41
N ALA A 46 -4.53 1.83 0.81
CA ALA A 46 -5.68 2.73 0.79
C ALA A 46 -5.96 3.15 2.22
N THR A 47 -5.85 4.43 2.52
CA THR A 47 -5.98 4.92 3.88
C THR A 47 -6.74 6.23 3.90
N ALA A 48 -7.49 6.45 4.98
CA ALA A 48 -8.22 7.70 5.17
C ALA A 48 -7.34 8.79 5.76
N SER A 49 -6.22 8.44 6.39
CA SER A 49 -5.39 9.42 7.06
C SER A 49 -3.93 8.96 7.06
N ILE A 50 -3.05 9.81 6.55
CA ILE A 50 -1.62 9.54 6.54
C ILE A 50 -0.88 10.88 6.49
N HIS A 51 0.21 10.97 7.24
CA HIS A 51 1.06 12.15 7.20
C HIS A 51 1.71 12.25 5.80
N SER A 52 1.78 13.46 5.26
CA SER A 52 2.24 13.65 3.88
C SER A 52 3.67 13.17 3.65
N GLN A 53 4.54 13.36 4.64
CA GLN A 53 5.93 12.87 4.50
C GLN A 53 5.99 11.35 4.49
N ARG A 54 5.11 10.72 5.25
CA ARG A 54 5.04 9.26 5.27
C ARG A 54 4.52 8.72 3.94
N ALA A 55 3.51 9.38 3.38
CA ALA A 55 3.00 8.99 2.07
C ALA A 55 4.08 9.13 1.00
N ARG A 56 4.84 10.22 1.05
CA ARG A 56 5.94 10.40 0.11
C ARG A 56 6.99 9.30 0.25
N ALA A 57 7.36 8.97 1.50
CA ALA A 57 8.37 7.93 1.73
C ALA A 57 7.91 6.58 1.18
N LEU A 58 6.62 6.26 1.36
CA LEU A 58 6.08 5.02 0.81
C LEU A 58 6.15 5.01 -0.71
N ARG A 59 5.78 6.12 -1.35
CA ARG A 59 5.83 6.19 -2.81
C ARG A 59 7.25 6.07 -3.32
N GLU A 60 8.21 6.69 -2.64
CA GLU A 60 9.61 6.57 -3.01
C GLU A 60 10.14 5.16 -2.84
N ALA A 61 9.57 4.41 -1.90
CA ALA A 61 9.95 3.01 -1.69
C ALA A 61 9.26 2.05 -2.65
N GLY A 62 8.42 2.57 -3.55
CA GLY A 62 7.77 1.76 -4.56
C GLY A 62 6.36 1.33 -4.24
N PHE A 63 5.80 1.76 -3.11
CA PHE A 63 4.42 1.46 -2.77
C PHE A 63 3.49 2.51 -3.36
N GLU A 64 2.24 2.14 -3.60
CA GLU A 64 1.23 3.08 -4.04
C GLU A 64 0.36 3.46 -2.85
N VAL A 65 0.00 4.72 -2.75
CA VAL A 65 -0.81 5.21 -1.64
C VAL A 65 -2.02 5.92 -2.22
N ILE A 66 -3.20 5.49 -1.79
CA ILE A 66 -4.47 6.11 -2.17
C ILE A 66 -4.99 6.83 -0.93
N GLU A 67 -5.18 8.14 -1.07
CA GLU A 67 -5.68 9.00 0.00
C GLU A 67 -7.01 9.61 -0.44
N PRO A 68 -7.86 10.02 0.50
CA PRO A 68 -9.08 10.74 0.13
C PRO A 68 -8.69 12.05 -0.56
N GLU A 69 -9.48 12.47 -1.53
CA GLU A 69 -9.25 13.77 -2.15
C GLU A 69 -9.59 14.87 -1.16
N GLU A 70 -8.84 15.89 -1.25
CA GLU A 70 -9.17 17.08 -0.50
C GLU A 70 -10.47 17.63 -0.97
N GLU A 71 -11.23 17.96 -0.76
CA GLU A 71 -12.24 18.44 -1.30
C GLU A 71 -12.42 19.60 -1.46
N SER A 72 -12.07 19.32 -1.66
CA SER A 72 -12.13 19.84 -1.80
C SER A 72 -12.51 20.52 -1.82
N GLN A 73 -12.16 20.50 -1.75
CA GLN A 73 -12.31 21.13 -1.74
C GLN A 73 -13.06 21.72 -2.23
N GLU A 74 -13.63 21.83 -2.45
CA GLU A 74 -14.16 22.40 -2.97
C GLU A 74 -14.59 22.89 -2.73
#